data_de4b96c339e0aae9114f8fc1527e3d32
#
_entry.id   de4b96c339e0aae9114f8fc1527e3d32
#
_cell.length_a   1.000
_cell.length_b   1.000
_cell.length_c   1.000
_cell.angle_alpha   90.00
_cell.angle_beta   90.00
_cell.angle_gamma   90.00
#
_symmetry.space_group_name_H-M   'P 1'
#
loop_
_entity.id
_entity.type
_entity.pdbx_description
1 polymer ?
#
loop_
_entity_poly.entity_id
_entity_poly.type
_entity_poly.pdbx_seq_one_letter_code
_entity_poly.pdbx_strand_id
1 'polypeptide(L)'
;MFFHSMNFSIGKDNEILKEAVFKFAQKEIAPLANQIDKDNTFPNELWKKLGELGLLGITADSQFGGSDMSYLAHCIAVEEISRASASVGLSYGAFSNLCVNQINRNGTKEQKEKYLPDLCSGEKVGALAMSETSSGSDVVSMSLHAEKQGNKTYLLNGSKMWITNGPDADTLIVYAKTDPSGGSKGITAFIIEKSMSGFSAG
;
A
#
# COMPACT_ATOMS: atom_id res chain seq x y z
N MET A 1 -30.81 7.96 -34.98
CA MET A 1 -29.76 7.14 -34.38
C MET A 1 -28.82 8.11 -33.68
N PHE A 2 -28.93 8.27 -32.36
CA PHE A 2 -28.07 9.19 -31.59
C PHE A 2 -26.77 8.49 -31.27
N PHE A 3 -25.70 8.87 -31.94
CA PHE A 3 -24.35 8.48 -31.52
C PHE A 3 -24.01 9.25 -30.23
N HIS A 4 -24.11 8.61 -29.09
CA HIS A 4 -23.50 9.13 -27.88
C HIS A 4 -22.00 8.99 -28.06
N SER A 5 -21.29 10.10 -28.32
CA SER A 5 -19.83 10.10 -28.29
C SER A 5 -19.40 9.72 -26.87
N MET A 6 -18.60 8.66 -26.74
CA MET A 6 -17.98 8.34 -25.46
C MET A 6 -17.07 9.50 -25.05
N ASN A 7 -17.32 10.07 -23.87
CA ASN A 7 -16.50 11.12 -23.32
C ASN A 7 -15.44 10.48 -22.40
N PHE A 8 -14.18 10.54 -22.80
CA PHE A 8 -13.03 10.06 -22.03
C PHE A 8 -12.37 11.15 -21.19
N SER A 9 -13.03 12.30 -21.00
CA SER A 9 -12.50 13.34 -20.11
C SER A 9 -12.43 12.84 -18.67
N ILE A 10 -11.26 12.97 -18.05
CA ILE A 10 -11.02 12.62 -16.65
C ILE A 10 -11.48 13.71 -15.68
N GLY A 11 -11.89 14.87 -16.21
CA GLY A 11 -12.30 16.04 -15.43
C GLY A 11 -11.12 16.93 -15.01
N LYS A 12 -11.41 18.21 -14.80
CA LYS A 12 -10.39 19.25 -14.58
C LYS A 12 -9.47 18.98 -13.39
N ASP A 13 -10.02 18.49 -12.27
CA ASP A 13 -9.22 18.23 -11.06
C ASP A 13 -8.22 17.10 -11.28
N ASN A 14 -8.64 16.04 -11.99
CA ASN A 14 -7.76 14.95 -12.36
C ASN A 14 -6.71 15.35 -13.40
N GLU A 15 -7.02 16.29 -14.29
CA GLU A 15 -6.03 16.85 -15.23
C GLU A 15 -4.96 17.65 -14.49
N ILE A 16 -5.35 18.46 -13.49
CA ILE A 16 -4.43 19.20 -12.62
C ILE A 16 -3.55 18.22 -11.82
N LEU A 17 -4.16 17.19 -11.23
CA LEU A 17 -3.43 16.14 -10.51
C LEU A 17 -2.40 15.48 -11.44
N LYS A 18 -2.84 15.06 -12.62
CA LYS A 18 -1.98 14.40 -13.63
C LYS A 18 -0.75 15.25 -13.94
N GLU A 19 -0.94 16.55 -14.21
CA GLU A 19 0.16 17.45 -14.51
C GLU A 19 1.10 17.63 -13.31
N ALA A 20 0.57 17.75 -12.10
CA ALA A 20 1.35 17.89 -10.89
C ALA A 20 2.21 16.65 -10.61
N VAL A 21 1.60 15.45 -10.69
CA VAL A 21 2.31 14.18 -10.50
C VAL A 21 3.35 13.96 -11.60
N PHE A 22 3.02 14.26 -12.86
CA PHE A 22 3.97 14.19 -13.96
C PHE A 22 5.22 15.05 -13.70
N LYS A 23 5.02 16.33 -13.35
CA LYS A 23 6.14 17.24 -13.06
C LYS A 23 7.00 16.75 -11.91
N PHE A 24 6.37 16.28 -10.84
CA PHE A 24 7.07 15.68 -9.72
C PHE A 24 7.87 14.44 -10.15
N ALA A 25 7.25 13.52 -10.85
CA ALA A 25 7.88 12.28 -11.28
C ALA A 25 9.08 12.53 -12.22
N GLN A 26 8.98 13.49 -13.15
CA GLN A 26 10.09 13.86 -14.02
C GLN A 26 11.23 14.54 -13.27
N LYS A 27 10.94 15.31 -12.21
CA LYS A 27 11.97 16.01 -11.44
C LYS A 27 12.63 15.14 -10.40
N GLU A 28 11.86 14.35 -9.64
CA GLU A 28 12.33 13.67 -8.43
C GLU A 28 12.55 12.16 -8.65
N ILE A 29 11.89 11.52 -9.61
CA ILE A 29 11.94 10.06 -9.83
C ILE A 29 12.75 9.69 -11.07
N ALA A 30 12.43 10.29 -12.22
CA ALA A 30 13.07 9.92 -13.49
C ALA A 30 14.61 9.99 -13.46
N PRO A 31 15.26 10.99 -12.81
CA PRO A 31 16.72 11.03 -12.72
C PRO A 31 17.33 9.88 -11.92
N LEU A 32 16.56 9.27 -11.01
CA LEU A 32 16.98 8.16 -10.15
C LEU A 32 16.69 6.79 -10.74
N ALA A 33 15.84 6.68 -11.77
CA ALA A 33 15.29 5.42 -12.25
C ALA A 33 16.37 4.39 -12.60
N ASN A 34 17.41 4.78 -13.37
CA ASN A 34 18.50 3.89 -13.73
C ASN A 34 19.36 3.45 -12.53
N GLN A 35 19.52 4.32 -11.53
CA GLN A 35 20.29 4.01 -10.33
C GLN A 35 19.51 3.04 -9.44
N ILE A 36 18.20 3.27 -9.28
CA ILE A 36 17.30 2.38 -8.54
C ILE A 36 17.33 0.97 -9.14
N ASP A 37 17.24 0.87 -10.46
CA ASP A 37 17.27 -0.42 -11.16
C ASP A 37 18.62 -1.13 -11.00
N LYS A 38 19.73 -0.39 -11.09
CA LYS A 38 21.08 -0.93 -10.95
C LYS A 38 21.39 -1.39 -9.52
N ASP A 39 21.03 -0.60 -8.53
CA ASP A 39 21.37 -0.85 -7.12
C ASP A 39 20.33 -1.74 -6.42
N ASN A 40 19.17 -1.94 -7.05
CA ASN A 40 18.02 -2.66 -6.46
C ASN A 40 17.64 -2.11 -5.09
N THR A 41 17.70 -0.79 -4.93
CA THR A 41 17.45 -0.11 -3.65
C THR A 41 16.47 1.03 -3.85
N PHE A 42 15.41 1.07 -3.02
CA PHE A 42 14.43 2.16 -3.05
C PHE A 42 14.97 3.38 -2.29
N PRO A 43 14.93 4.60 -2.87
CA PRO A 43 15.35 5.83 -2.18
C PRO A 43 14.28 6.24 -1.16
N ASN A 44 14.53 5.95 0.12
CA ASN A 44 13.54 6.14 1.19
C ASN A 44 13.07 7.60 1.37
N GLU A 45 13.87 8.58 0.96
CA GLU A 45 13.45 9.99 0.94
C GLU A 45 12.27 10.29 0.01
N LEU A 46 12.00 9.42 -0.97
CA LEU A 46 10.84 9.57 -1.83
C LEU A 46 9.52 9.41 -1.08
N TRP A 47 9.49 8.63 0.00
CA TRP A 47 8.26 8.45 0.78
C TRP A 47 7.75 9.78 1.34
N LYS A 48 8.63 10.57 1.96
CA LYS A 48 8.27 11.90 2.48
C LYS A 48 7.82 12.84 1.38
N LYS A 49 8.53 12.87 0.25
CA LYS A 49 8.16 13.70 -0.90
C LYS A 49 6.80 13.34 -1.49
N LEU A 50 6.47 12.05 -1.57
CA LEU A 50 5.16 11.56 -1.98
C LEU A 50 4.07 11.90 -0.96
N GLY A 51 4.40 11.84 0.33
CA GLY A 51 3.51 12.24 1.43
C GLY A 51 3.21 13.74 1.41
N GLU A 52 4.21 14.60 1.22
CA GLU A 52 4.06 16.06 1.09
C GLU A 52 3.12 16.46 -0.06
N LEU A 53 3.06 15.66 -1.11
CA LEU A 53 2.11 15.83 -2.22
C LEU A 53 0.73 15.20 -1.95
N GLY A 54 0.51 14.58 -0.79
CA GLY A 54 -0.72 13.90 -0.45
C GLY A 54 -0.98 12.60 -1.23
N LEU A 55 0.03 12.07 -1.93
CA LEU A 55 -0.15 10.93 -2.82
C LEU A 55 -0.24 9.60 -2.05
N LEU A 56 0.46 9.45 -0.91
CA LEU A 56 0.43 8.21 -0.14
C LEU A 56 -0.95 7.93 0.45
N GLY A 57 -1.66 8.98 0.88
CA GLY A 57 -3.02 8.92 1.38
C GLY A 57 -4.07 9.38 0.37
N ILE A 58 -3.84 9.25 -0.94
CA ILE A 58 -4.67 9.87 -1.97
C ILE A 58 -6.16 9.48 -1.87
N THR A 59 -6.48 8.26 -1.47
CA THR A 59 -7.85 7.75 -1.29
C THR A 59 -8.28 7.66 0.18
N ALA A 60 -7.43 8.06 1.12
CA ALA A 60 -7.76 8.02 2.54
C ALA A 60 -8.48 9.30 2.99
N ASP A 61 -9.28 9.17 4.05
CA ASP A 61 -10.07 10.26 4.60
C ASP A 61 -9.15 11.40 5.10
N SER A 62 -9.52 12.64 4.79
CA SER A 62 -8.72 13.84 5.14
C SER A 62 -8.57 14.03 6.64
N GLN A 63 -9.53 13.60 7.45
CA GLN A 63 -9.45 13.62 8.91
C GLN A 63 -8.28 12.80 9.47
N PHE A 64 -7.71 11.88 8.70
CA PHE A 64 -6.56 11.05 9.07
C PHE A 64 -5.30 11.40 8.26
N GLY A 65 -5.28 12.56 7.58
CA GLY A 65 -4.15 13.02 6.78
C GLY A 65 -4.18 12.56 5.32
N GLY A 66 -5.28 11.96 4.87
CA GLY A 66 -5.51 11.61 3.46
C GLY A 66 -5.96 12.80 2.60
N SER A 67 -6.13 12.58 1.30
CA SER A 67 -6.53 13.60 0.33
C SER A 67 -7.98 13.49 -0.14
N ASP A 68 -8.75 12.51 0.35
CA ASP A 68 -10.17 12.27 -0.02
C ASP A 68 -10.42 12.21 -1.54
N MET A 69 -9.44 11.81 -2.34
CA MET A 69 -9.59 11.74 -3.78
C MET A 69 -10.15 10.38 -4.23
N SER A 70 -10.59 10.34 -5.48
CA SER A 70 -11.16 9.13 -6.07
C SER A 70 -10.12 8.06 -6.39
N TYR A 71 -10.58 6.84 -6.63
CA TYR A 71 -9.75 5.75 -7.13
C TYR A 71 -9.16 6.05 -8.53
N LEU A 72 -9.88 6.84 -9.35
CA LEU A 72 -9.36 7.31 -10.63
C LEU A 72 -8.13 8.21 -10.42
N ALA A 73 -8.16 9.08 -9.42
CA ALA A 73 -7.01 9.90 -9.04
C ALA A 73 -5.80 9.04 -8.66
N HIS A 74 -6.02 7.96 -7.88
CA HIS A 74 -4.96 6.99 -7.56
C HIS A 74 -4.38 6.34 -8.83
N CYS A 75 -5.23 5.88 -9.77
CA CYS A 75 -4.77 5.29 -11.02
C CYS A 75 -3.91 6.26 -11.84
N ILE A 76 -4.32 7.54 -11.91
CA ILE A 76 -3.57 8.60 -12.60
C ILE A 76 -2.20 8.81 -11.93
N ALA A 77 -2.15 8.84 -10.59
CA ALA A 77 -0.89 8.98 -9.87
C ALA A 77 0.04 7.78 -10.12
N VAL A 78 -0.48 6.54 -10.05
CA VAL A 78 0.30 5.33 -10.38
C VAL A 78 0.84 5.38 -11.81
N GLU A 79 0.01 5.79 -12.79
CA GLU A 79 0.41 5.90 -14.19
C GLU A 79 1.59 6.87 -14.37
N GLU A 80 1.48 8.08 -13.84
CA GLU A 80 2.50 9.11 -14.03
C GLU A 80 3.81 8.80 -13.28
N ILE A 81 3.73 8.21 -12.09
CA ILE A 81 4.89 7.72 -11.33
C ILE A 81 5.56 6.57 -12.10
N SER A 82 4.78 5.60 -12.58
CA SER A 82 5.29 4.43 -13.31
C SER A 82 5.95 4.80 -14.65
N ARG A 83 5.49 5.87 -15.31
CA ARG A 83 6.13 6.41 -16.52
C ARG A 83 7.55 6.90 -16.26
N ALA A 84 7.84 7.38 -15.06
CA ALA A 84 9.19 7.80 -14.67
C ALA A 84 10.04 6.60 -14.18
N SER A 85 9.44 5.71 -13.37
CA SER A 85 10.06 4.47 -12.91
C SER A 85 8.97 3.46 -12.54
N ALA A 86 8.94 2.33 -13.25
CA ALA A 86 7.96 1.27 -13.02
C ALA A 86 8.12 0.62 -11.63
N SER A 87 9.35 0.48 -11.13
CA SER A 87 9.64 -0.06 -9.80
C SER A 87 9.15 0.88 -8.68
N VAL A 88 9.35 2.19 -8.83
CA VAL A 88 8.80 3.18 -7.89
C VAL A 88 7.27 3.18 -7.95
N GLY A 89 6.68 3.10 -9.14
CA GLY A 89 5.22 3.01 -9.31
C GLY A 89 4.62 1.77 -8.63
N LEU A 90 5.30 0.62 -8.72
CA LEU A 90 4.89 -0.61 -8.02
C LEU A 90 4.95 -0.42 -6.50
N SER A 91 6.06 0.09 -5.98
CA SER A 91 6.25 0.36 -4.55
C SER A 91 5.22 1.35 -4.01
N TYR A 92 4.96 2.44 -4.75
CA TYR A 92 3.92 3.41 -4.44
C TYR A 92 2.52 2.78 -4.41
N GLY A 93 2.16 2.01 -5.44
CA GLY A 93 0.85 1.35 -5.52
C GLY A 93 0.62 0.34 -4.39
N ALA A 94 1.65 -0.44 -4.05
CA ALA A 94 1.60 -1.36 -2.92
C ALA A 94 1.42 -0.62 -1.58
N PHE A 95 2.10 0.50 -1.39
CA PHE A 95 1.98 1.32 -0.20
C PHE A 95 0.58 1.97 -0.10
N SER A 96 0.25 2.83 -1.06
CA SER A 96 -0.96 3.69 -0.98
C SER A 96 -2.25 2.90 -1.09
N ASN A 97 -2.30 1.87 -1.96
CA ASN A 97 -3.51 1.09 -2.17
C ASN A 97 -3.60 -0.12 -1.24
N LEU A 98 -2.54 -0.96 -1.17
CA LEU A 98 -2.63 -2.22 -0.46
C LEU A 98 -2.46 -2.07 1.07
N CYS A 99 -1.78 -1.01 1.55
CA CYS A 99 -1.65 -0.75 2.97
C CYS A 99 -2.58 0.39 3.43
N VAL A 100 -2.36 1.62 2.98
CA VAL A 100 -3.10 2.80 3.46
C VAL A 100 -4.59 2.68 3.19
N ASN A 101 -4.99 2.44 1.94
CA ASN A 101 -6.40 2.31 1.60
C ASN A 101 -7.06 1.10 2.28
N GLN A 102 -6.33 0.01 2.51
CA GLN A 102 -6.84 -1.14 3.24
C GLN A 102 -7.17 -0.79 4.69
N ILE A 103 -6.29 -0.06 5.39
CA ILE A 103 -6.56 0.44 6.74
C ILE A 103 -7.74 1.44 6.71
N ASN A 104 -7.75 2.35 5.73
CA ASN A 104 -8.82 3.35 5.62
C ASN A 104 -10.20 2.72 5.43
N ARG A 105 -10.30 1.67 4.62
CA ARG A 105 -11.60 1.02 4.34
C ARG A 105 -12.08 0.06 5.41
N ASN A 106 -11.17 -0.63 6.08
CA ASN A 106 -11.50 -1.78 6.92
C ASN A 106 -11.05 -1.65 8.37
N GLY A 107 -10.21 -0.67 8.69
CA GLY A 107 -9.75 -0.41 10.05
C GLY A 107 -10.84 0.20 10.94
N THR A 108 -10.75 -0.06 12.25
CA THR A 108 -11.56 0.67 13.23
C THR A 108 -11.11 2.14 13.29
N LYS A 109 -11.90 2.99 13.92
CA LYS A 109 -11.55 4.41 14.10
C LYS A 109 -10.19 4.56 14.79
N GLU A 110 -9.96 3.81 15.85
CA GLU A 110 -8.73 3.82 16.64
C GLU A 110 -7.52 3.35 15.80
N GLN A 111 -7.71 2.36 14.94
CA GLN A 111 -6.66 1.90 14.01
C GLN A 111 -6.34 2.99 12.97
N LYS A 112 -7.34 3.63 12.39
CA LYS A 112 -7.15 4.72 11.43
C LYS A 112 -6.41 5.89 12.08
N GLU A 113 -6.85 6.34 13.25
CA GLU A 113 -6.21 7.42 14.03
C GLU A 113 -4.75 7.11 14.39
N LYS A 114 -4.44 5.84 14.67
CA LYS A 114 -3.08 5.41 15.03
C LYS A 114 -2.13 5.31 13.86
N TYR A 115 -2.59 4.78 12.73
CA TYR A 115 -1.67 4.38 11.64
C TYR A 115 -1.67 5.32 10.43
N LEU A 116 -2.84 5.88 10.07
CA LEU A 116 -2.95 6.62 8.82
C LEU A 116 -2.14 7.92 8.79
N PRO A 117 -2.06 8.74 9.85
CA PRO A 117 -1.30 9.99 9.79
C PRO A 117 0.17 9.80 9.39
N ASP A 118 0.87 8.89 10.05
CA ASP A 118 2.29 8.61 9.78
C ASP A 118 2.50 7.94 8.40
N LEU A 119 1.55 7.11 7.96
CA LEU A 119 1.59 6.49 6.64
C LEU A 119 1.28 7.51 5.54
N CYS A 120 0.28 8.37 5.70
CA CYS A 120 -0.08 9.38 4.70
C CYS A 120 1.03 10.43 4.53
N SER A 121 1.73 10.79 5.61
CA SER A 121 2.86 11.72 5.56
C SER A 121 4.16 11.12 5.01
N GLY A 122 4.27 9.78 4.96
CA GLY A 122 5.50 9.07 4.58
C GLY A 122 6.55 9.00 5.69
N GLU A 123 6.20 9.32 6.94
CA GLU A 123 7.08 9.11 8.11
C GLU A 123 7.27 7.62 8.41
N LYS A 124 6.25 6.80 8.12
CA LYS A 124 6.31 5.34 8.21
C LYS A 124 6.01 4.71 6.87
N VAL A 125 6.67 3.60 6.60
CA VAL A 125 6.50 2.83 5.36
C VAL A 125 5.47 1.73 5.56
N GLY A 126 4.57 1.57 4.58
CA GLY A 126 3.52 0.57 4.59
C GLY A 126 3.73 -0.55 3.58
N ALA A 127 3.33 -1.78 3.95
CA ALA A 127 3.32 -2.94 3.08
C ALA A 127 2.09 -3.82 3.30
N LEU A 128 1.83 -4.73 2.34
CA LEU A 128 0.84 -5.78 2.50
C LEU A 128 1.49 -7.14 2.28
N ALA A 129 1.28 -8.06 3.21
CA ALA A 129 1.86 -9.39 3.21
C ALA A 129 0.78 -10.47 3.07
N MET A 130 0.64 -11.01 1.86
CA MET A 130 -0.35 -12.03 1.53
C MET A 130 0.31 -13.32 1.05
N SER A 131 1.20 -13.25 0.05
CA SER A 131 1.84 -14.40 -0.59
C SER A 131 2.79 -15.16 0.33
N GLU A 132 2.91 -16.46 0.06
CA GLU A 132 3.86 -17.38 0.72
C GLU A 132 4.61 -18.18 -0.36
N THR A 133 5.65 -18.89 0.01
CA THR A 133 6.43 -19.73 -0.92
C THR A 133 5.57 -20.75 -1.67
N SER A 134 4.54 -21.29 -1.01
CA SER A 134 3.62 -22.30 -1.55
C SER A 134 2.27 -21.72 -1.99
N SER A 135 2.02 -20.42 -1.81
CA SER A 135 0.69 -19.83 -1.94
C SER A 135 0.77 -18.42 -2.53
N GLY A 136 0.79 -18.35 -3.86
CA GLY A 136 0.78 -17.11 -4.64
C GLY A 136 -0.60 -16.80 -5.20
N SER A 137 -0.94 -17.31 -6.38
CA SER A 137 -2.26 -17.09 -7.00
C SER A 137 -3.40 -17.69 -6.17
N ASP A 138 -3.19 -18.84 -5.55
CA ASP A 138 -4.11 -19.43 -4.57
C ASP A 138 -3.76 -18.99 -3.15
N VAL A 139 -3.99 -17.71 -2.84
CA VAL A 139 -3.73 -17.16 -1.51
C VAL A 139 -4.61 -17.76 -0.41
N VAL A 140 -5.73 -18.37 -0.77
CA VAL A 140 -6.61 -19.05 0.20
C VAL A 140 -5.92 -20.27 0.80
N SER A 141 -4.97 -20.87 0.10
CA SER A 141 -4.17 -22.01 0.58
C SER A 141 -2.98 -21.59 1.46
N MET A 142 -2.89 -20.32 1.89
CA MET A 142 -1.81 -19.85 2.80
C MET A 142 -1.69 -20.73 4.06
N SER A 143 -0.48 -20.85 4.56
CA SER A 143 -0.14 -21.65 5.74
C SER A 143 -0.01 -20.83 7.01
N LEU A 144 0.34 -19.54 6.91
CA LEU A 144 0.47 -18.66 8.06
C LEU A 144 -0.84 -18.64 8.84
N HIS A 145 -0.78 -19.01 10.11
CA HIS A 145 -1.94 -19.09 10.98
C HIS A 145 -1.82 -18.14 12.17
N ALA A 146 -2.96 -17.70 12.67
CA ALA A 146 -3.11 -16.85 13.83
C ALA A 146 -3.89 -17.61 14.90
N GLU A 147 -3.19 -18.06 15.94
CA GLU A 147 -3.76 -18.78 17.08
C GLU A 147 -4.23 -17.75 18.13
N LYS A 148 -5.48 -17.87 18.53
CA LYS A 148 -6.05 -16.98 19.54
C LYS A 148 -5.47 -17.30 20.93
N GLN A 149 -4.83 -16.29 21.53
CA GLN A 149 -4.29 -16.34 22.89
C GLN A 149 -5.16 -15.51 23.84
N GLY A 150 -6.09 -16.19 24.53
CA GLY A 150 -7.05 -15.47 25.39
C GLY A 150 -8.07 -14.62 24.62
N ASN A 151 -8.51 -13.48 25.23
CA ASN A 151 -9.66 -12.73 24.68
C ASN A 151 -9.33 -11.73 23.59
N LYS A 152 -8.10 -11.20 23.51
CA LYS A 152 -7.78 -10.04 22.64
C LYS A 152 -6.45 -10.18 21.88
N THR A 153 -5.70 -11.25 22.06
CA THR A 153 -4.39 -11.44 21.45
C THR A 153 -4.36 -12.65 20.52
N TYR A 154 -3.52 -12.59 19.53
CA TYR A 154 -3.24 -13.68 18.60
C TYR A 154 -1.73 -13.89 18.51
N LEU A 155 -1.32 -15.14 18.40
CA LEU A 155 0.04 -15.53 18.05
C LEU A 155 0.05 -15.91 16.56
N LEU A 156 0.81 -15.17 15.76
CA LEU A 156 0.98 -15.45 14.33
C LEU A 156 2.23 -16.29 14.13
N ASN A 157 2.08 -17.42 13.44
CA ASN A 157 3.18 -18.32 13.10
C ASN A 157 3.20 -18.62 11.60
N GLY A 158 4.34 -18.39 10.96
CA GLY A 158 4.56 -18.62 9.54
C GLY A 158 5.40 -17.53 8.92
N SER A 159 5.52 -17.55 7.60
CA SER A 159 6.28 -16.58 6.83
C SER A 159 5.53 -16.13 5.58
N LYS A 160 5.82 -14.94 5.14
CA LYS A 160 5.33 -14.37 3.87
C LYS A 160 6.50 -14.16 2.92
N MET A 161 6.26 -14.13 1.62
CA MET A 161 7.29 -13.98 0.61
C MET A 161 6.86 -13.01 -0.49
N TRP A 162 7.84 -12.37 -1.13
CA TRP A 162 7.64 -11.43 -2.22
C TRP A 162 6.83 -10.19 -1.80
N ILE A 163 7.11 -9.68 -0.60
CA ILE A 163 6.38 -8.54 -0.04
C ILE A 163 7.06 -7.24 -0.48
N THR A 164 6.43 -6.55 -1.42
CA THR A 164 6.85 -5.21 -1.85
C THR A 164 6.93 -4.28 -0.64
N ASN A 165 8.03 -3.55 -0.49
CA ASN A 165 8.37 -2.70 0.65
C ASN A 165 8.57 -3.46 1.99
N GLY A 166 8.48 -4.81 2.01
CA GLY A 166 8.49 -5.61 3.24
C GLY A 166 9.68 -5.36 4.18
N PRO A 167 10.94 -5.35 3.70
CA PRO A 167 12.12 -5.10 4.53
C PRO A 167 12.14 -3.71 5.18
N ASP A 168 11.58 -2.70 4.50
CA ASP A 168 11.58 -1.30 4.95
C ASP A 168 10.31 -0.92 5.73
N ALA A 169 9.26 -1.75 5.64
CA ALA A 169 7.94 -1.44 6.20
C ALA A 169 7.95 -1.34 7.73
N ASP A 170 7.42 -0.25 8.26
CA ASP A 170 7.11 -0.06 9.68
C ASP A 170 5.76 -0.66 10.07
N THR A 171 4.83 -0.68 9.11
CA THR A 171 3.46 -1.18 9.28
C THR A 171 3.08 -2.11 8.14
N LEU A 172 2.67 -3.33 8.46
CA LEU A 172 2.27 -4.32 7.46
C LEU A 172 0.83 -4.78 7.69
N ILE A 173 0.09 -4.92 6.60
CA ILE A 173 -1.18 -5.67 6.61
C ILE A 173 -0.85 -7.13 6.32
N VAL A 174 -0.99 -8.00 7.30
CA VAL A 174 -0.66 -9.43 7.18
C VAL A 174 -1.92 -10.26 7.20
N TYR A 175 -2.12 -11.08 6.19
CA TYR A 175 -3.23 -12.03 6.13
C TYR A 175 -2.82 -13.37 6.72
N ALA A 176 -3.63 -13.91 7.64
CA ALA A 176 -3.41 -15.17 8.33
C ALA A 176 -4.70 -15.96 8.51
N LYS A 177 -4.60 -17.28 8.56
CA LYS A 177 -5.74 -18.14 8.91
C LYS A 177 -6.04 -18.08 10.39
N THR A 178 -7.24 -17.66 10.74
CA THR A 178 -7.83 -17.75 12.08
C THR A 178 -8.74 -18.97 12.23
N ASP A 179 -9.27 -19.48 11.10
CA ASP A 179 -10.00 -20.74 11.01
C ASP A 179 -9.50 -21.52 9.78
N PRO A 180 -8.67 -22.56 9.96
CA PRO A 180 -8.17 -23.38 8.86
C PRO A 180 -9.25 -24.06 8.03
N SER A 181 -10.43 -24.34 8.64
CA SER A 181 -11.55 -25.01 7.96
C SER A 181 -12.46 -24.06 7.18
N GLY A 182 -12.34 -22.75 7.44
CA GLY A 182 -13.25 -21.73 6.90
C GLY A 182 -12.97 -21.30 5.45
N GLY A 183 -11.95 -21.86 4.77
CA GLY A 183 -11.55 -21.42 3.44
C GLY A 183 -11.23 -19.93 3.42
N SER A 184 -11.76 -19.18 2.45
CA SER A 184 -11.54 -17.71 2.37
C SER A 184 -12.18 -16.95 3.53
N LYS A 185 -13.24 -17.49 4.14
CA LYS A 185 -13.90 -16.86 5.31
C LYS A 185 -13.11 -17.06 6.61
N GLY A 186 -12.17 -18.00 6.62
CA GLY A 186 -11.29 -18.26 7.76
C GLY A 186 -10.03 -17.39 7.78
N ILE A 187 -9.90 -16.41 6.89
CA ILE A 187 -8.73 -15.53 6.78
C ILE A 187 -9.05 -14.18 7.41
N THR A 188 -8.12 -13.67 8.22
CA THR A 188 -8.20 -12.36 8.88
C THR A 188 -6.99 -11.52 8.52
N ALA A 189 -7.20 -10.22 8.34
CA ALA A 189 -6.14 -9.24 8.17
C ALA A 189 -5.71 -8.69 9.54
N PHE A 190 -4.41 -8.65 9.77
CA PHE A 190 -3.78 -8.11 10.98
C PHE A 190 -2.91 -6.92 10.62
N ILE A 191 -2.91 -5.88 11.44
CA ILE A 191 -1.93 -4.81 11.36
C ILE A 191 -0.74 -5.21 12.24
N ILE A 192 0.42 -5.36 11.64
CA ILE A 192 1.67 -5.74 12.29
C ILE A 192 2.62 -4.56 12.24
N GLU A 193 3.23 -4.24 13.40
CA GLU A 193 4.30 -3.24 13.51
C GLU A 193 5.66 -3.94 13.50
N LYS A 194 6.66 -3.34 12.84
CA LYS A 194 8.04 -3.84 12.78
C LYS A 194 8.64 -4.09 14.17
N SER A 195 8.18 -3.33 15.18
CA SER A 195 8.64 -3.41 16.57
C SER A 195 8.04 -4.59 17.37
N MET A 196 7.06 -5.32 16.82
CA MET A 196 6.44 -6.43 17.51
C MET A 196 7.42 -7.58 17.70
N SER A 197 7.42 -8.17 18.90
CA SER A 197 8.29 -9.30 19.22
C SER A 197 8.02 -10.49 18.29
N GLY A 198 9.08 -11.11 17.79
CA GLY A 198 9.01 -12.24 16.86
C GLY A 198 8.85 -11.85 15.39
N PHE A 199 8.71 -10.56 15.06
CA PHE A 199 8.75 -10.10 13.67
C PHE A 199 10.21 -10.02 13.17
N SER A 200 10.45 -10.52 11.96
CA SER A 200 11.70 -10.30 11.23
C SER A 200 11.41 -10.17 9.73
N ALA A 201 12.17 -9.33 9.05
CA ALA A 201 12.21 -9.21 7.60
C ALA A 201 13.62 -9.55 7.12
N GLY A 202 13.71 -10.30 6.02
CA GLY A 202 14.98 -10.72 5.40
C GLY A 202 15.20 -10.06 4.05
#